data_b59717f3d61ab62ec446522b463c7168
#
_entry.id   b59717f3d61ab62ec446522b463c7168
#
_cell.length_a   1.000
_cell.length_b   1.000
_cell.length_c   1.000
_cell.angle_alpha   90.00
_cell.angle_beta   90.00
_cell.angle_gamma   90.00
#
_symmetry.space_group_name_H-M   'P 1'
#
loop_
_entity.id
_entity.type
_entity.pdbx_description
1 polymer ?
#
loop_
_entity_poly.entity_id
_entity_poly.type
_entity_poly.pdbx_seq_one_letter_code
_entity_poly.pdbx_strand_id
1 'polypeptide(L)'
;MKLRSVAGAVVAGLIVGVLVIPSSSGAIKAGTTCKKAGLQTVDSGRKYTCIKQGKKFVWNKGVVVKAAPAANPSPSATPSPTPSPSATPAPTPTPQRPQLTFIQMLRSGVIDGKFPIEFETYPIPTKLPTSWQDLFENREGTAYKAWLSMSKTVATSNSSLGKINVSVGPNTELPYKDLQSAMSQVSKGFPNTKQPSTVSVIAFNYTDQMWADDLYRKLIAGEPDSFKRNHQEFVIDMCQASRKICWSAMGFTNTAGDGVILLGVVESEISKNLDPGYSNYARSNEGLTVAHEYFHAVQRKLIDKNWFQQIYTPPTWFHEATAVYVENSAMNHASFDKYMRFRAVDSKLAYPACGSPSEGCIPVTEEIMTNFLSLSHYATNWSNFPYGMKYEVSLRTIEVLVALKGHESITDLYSYMALNHTFEEAFLKIYGISYSSAIPVLAKIVSEQFANNR
;
A
#
# COMPACT_ATOMS: atom_id res chain seq x y z
N MET A 1 -55.70 -11.21 -19.76
CA MET A 1 -56.10 -9.81 -20.08
C MET A 1 -55.02 -8.87 -19.53
N LYS A 2 -54.38 -8.11 -20.44
CA LYS A 2 -53.42 -6.97 -20.26
C LYS A 2 -52.07 -7.22 -19.54
N LEU A 3 -51.04 -7.38 -20.39
CA LEU A 3 -49.63 -7.05 -20.17
C LEU A 3 -49.49 -5.60 -19.67
N ARG A 4 -48.57 -5.37 -18.74
CA ARG A 4 -47.84 -4.10 -18.61
C ARG A 4 -46.37 -4.40 -18.43
N SER A 5 -45.61 -4.02 -19.43
CA SER A 5 -44.15 -3.93 -19.45
C SER A 5 -43.68 -2.91 -18.43
N VAL A 6 -42.62 -3.24 -17.69
CA VAL A 6 -41.79 -2.26 -17.00
C VAL A 6 -40.34 -2.51 -17.44
N ALA A 7 -39.77 -1.46 -17.97
CA ALA A 7 -38.46 -1.40 -18.58
C ALA A 7 -37.32 -1.79 -17.61
N GLY A 8 -36.49 -2.71 -18.04
CA GLY A 8 -35.24 -3.03 -17.36
C GLY A 8 -34.18 -1.99 -17.67
N ALA A 9 -33.57 -1.46 -16.64
CA ALA A 9 -32.31 -0.73 -16.74
C ALA A 9 -31.17 -1.74 -16.84
N VAL A 10 -30.55 -1.81 -18.01
CA VAL A 10 -29.34 -2.57 -18.29
C VAL A 10 -28.18 -1.83 -17.61
N VAL A 11 -27.65 -2.39 -16.53
CA VAL A 11 -26.34 -2.02 -16.01
C VAL A 11 -25.32 -2.88 -16.76
N ALA A 12 -24.62 -2.24 -17.69
CA ALA A 12 -23.54 -2.84 -18.45
C ALA A 12 -22.39 -3.19 -17.52
N GLY A 13 -22.10 -4.48 -17.36
CA GLY A 13 -20.88 -4.97 -16.75
C GLY A 13 -19.66 -4.54 -17.58
N LEU A 14 -18.69 -3.90 -16.97
CA LEU A 14 -17.39 -3.61 -17.56
C LEU A 14 -16.58 -4.92 -17.61
N ILE A 15 -16.59 -5.53 -18.77
CA ILE A 15 -15.55 -6.49 -19.16
C ILE A 15 -14.27 -5.68 -19.38
N VAL A 16 -13.29 -5.85 -18.54
CA VAL A 16 -11.93 -5.33 -18.79
C VAL A 16 -11.29 -6.20 -19.86
N GLY A 17 -11.66 -5.93 -21.10
CA GLY A 17 -10.89 -6.36 -22.25
C GLY A 17 -9.62 -5.53 -22.31
N VAL A 18 -8.47 -6.18 -22.22
CA VAL A 18 -7.19 -5.58 -22.56
C VAL A 18 -7.21 -5.28 -24.06
N LEU A 19 -7.65 -4.09 -24.39
CA LEU A 19 -7.42 -3.51 -25.71
C LEU A 19 -5.97 -3.03 -25.74
N VAL A 20 -5.12 -3.83 -26.38
CA VAL A 20 -3.83 -3.38 -26.88
C VAL A 20 -4.12 -2.31 -27.93
N ILE A 21 -4.10 -1.05 -27.51
CA ILE A 21 -4.11 0.08 -28.42
C ILE A 21 -2.70 0.22 -28.97
N PRO A 22 -2.46 0.05 -30.26
CA PRO A 22 -1.17 0.40 -30.83
C PRO A 22 -0.97 1.90 -30.64
N SER A 23 0.08 2.28 -29.92
CA SER A 23 0.51 3.68 -29.76
C SER A 23 0.97 4.21 -31.11
N SER A 24 0.06 4.74 -31.90
CA SER A 24 0.43 5.67 -32.97
C SER A 24 0.74 7.01 -32.31
N SER A 25 1.99 7.24 -31.94
CA SER A 25 2.52 8.52 -31.50
C SER A 25 2.58 9.48 -32.72
N GLY A 26 1.44 9.94 -33.17
CA GLY A 26 1.35 11.09 -34.07
C GLY A 26 1.63 12.34 -33.27
N ALA A 27 2.63 13.14 -33.65
CA ALA A 27 2.93 14.44 -33.05
C ALA A 27 1.66 15.29 -32.91
N ILE A 28 1.49 15.92 -31.74
CA ILE A 28 0.31 16.74 -31.47
C ILE A 28 0.34 17.99 -32.36
N LYS A 29 -0.69 18.17 -33.16
CA LYS A 29 -0.85 19.35 -34.02
C LYS A 29 -1.91 20.29 -33.45
N ALA A 30 -1.62 21.61 -33.45
CA ALA A 30 -2.59 22.62 -33.10
C ALA A 30 -3.87 22.48 -33.94
N GLY A 31 -5.03 22.64 -33.30
CA GLY A 31 -6.33 22.49 -33.98
C GLY A 31 -6.86 21.06 -34.01
N THR A 32 -6.08 20.02 -33.70
CA THR A 32 -6.61 18.68 -33.58
C THR A 32 -7.47 18.51 -32.33
N THR A 33 -8.44 17.59 -32.37
CA THR A 33 -9.42 17.41 -31.28
C THR A 33 -8.74 16.88 -30.02
N CYS A 34 -9.19 17.36 -28.88
CA CYS A 34 -8.81 16.89 -27.55
C CYS A 34 -10.04 16.57 -26.70
N LYS A 35 -9.86 15.86 -25.60
CA LYS A 35 -10.98 15.26 -24.86
C LYS A 35 -11.71 16.23 -23.92
N LYS A 36 -11.00 17.22 -23.33
CA LYS A 36 -11.56 18.08 -22.27
C LYS A 36 -10.81 19.42 -22.21
N ALA A 37 -11.53 20.54 -22.07
CA ALA A 37 -10.91 21.84 -21.84
C ALA A 37 -10.02 21.84 -20.59
N GLY A 38 -8.86 22.49 -20.69
CA GLY A 38 -7.87 22.58 -19.62
C GLY A 38 -6.85 21.43 -19.58
N LEU A 39 -7.05 20.33 -20.33
CA LEU A 39 -6.05 19.28 -20.43
C LEU A 39 -4.75 19.83 -21.01
N GLN A 40 -3.61 19.53 -20.39
CA GLN A 40 -2.28 19.98 -20.84
C GLN A 40 -1.41 18.78 -21.19
N THR A 41 -0.54 18.94 -22.17
CA THR A 41 0.46 17.94 -22.55
C THR A 41 1.67 18.62 -23.15
N VAL A 42 2.82 17.97 -23.07
CA VAL A 42 4.06 18.44 -23.70
C VAL A 42 4.44 17.47 -24.80
N ASP A 43 4.62 17.98 -26.00
CA ASP A 43 5.08 17.21 -27.15
C ASP A 43 6.09 18.05 -27.92
N SER A 44 7.21 17.43 -28.31
CA SER A 44 8.28 18.06 -29.11
C SER A 44 8.74 19.41 -28.56
N GLY A 45 8.88 19.52 -27.21
CA GLY A 45 9.35 20.74 -26.56
C GLY A 45 8.31 21.88 -26.51
N ARG A 46 7.05 21.59 -26.81
CA ARG A 46 5.94 22.55 -26.71
C ARG A 46 4.87 22.04 -25.75
N LYS A 47 4.37 22.93 -24.90
CA LYS A 47 3.25 22.70 -24.00
C LYS A 47 1.94 23.11 -24.70
N TYR A 48 1.08 22.14 -24.92
CA TYR A 48 -0.25 22.32 -25.52
C TYR A 48 -1.30 22.32 -24.44
N THR A 49 -2.33 23.16 -24.62
CA THR A 49 -3.51 23.19 -23.75
C THR A 49 -4.75 22.96 -24.58
N CYS A 50 -5.62 22.10 -24.15
CA CYS A 50 -6.91 21.84 -24.78
C CYS A 50 -7.87 23.00 -24.49
N ILE A 51 -8.33 23.68 -25.52
CA ILE A 51 -9.22 24.84 -25.42
C ILE A 51 -10.57 24.58 -26.10
N LYS A 52 -11.61 25.23 -25.64
CA LYS A 52 -12.92 25.18 -26.29
C LYS A 52 -12.94 26.16 -27.45
N GLN A 53 -13.22 25.66 -28.65
CA GLN A 53 -13.38 26.50 -29.87
C GLN A 53 -14.74 26.15 -30.49
N GLY A 54 -15.70 27.03 -30.29
CA GLY A 54 -17.10 26.79 -30.68
C GLY A 54 -17.69 25.58 -29.92
N LYS A 55 -18.16 24.59 -30.66
CA LYS A 55 -18.73 23.36 -30.11
C LYS A 55 -17.73 22.22 -29.92
N LYS A 56 -16.42 22.43 -30.19
CA LYS A 56 -15.37 21.39 -30.13
C LYS A 56 -14.27 21.79 -29.14
N PHE A 57 -13.54 20.78 -28.66
CA PHE A 57 -12.31 20.96 -27.91
C PHE A 57 -11.13 20.64 -28.81
N VAL A 58 -10.15 21.55 -28.85
CA VAL A 58 -8.98 21.43 -29.74
C VAL A 58 -7.70 21.86 -29.01
N TRP A 59 -6.56 21.32 -29.44
CA TRP A 59 -5.26 21.72 -28.93
C TRP A 59 -4.89 23.11 -29.43
N ASN A 60 -4.42 24.00 -28.56
CA ASN A 60 -3.91 25.33 -28.93
C ASN A 60 -2.58 25.21 -29.72
N LYS A 61 -1.99 26.36 -30.13
CA LYS A 61 -0.73 26.40 -30.89
C LYS A 61 0.51 25.91 -30.13
N GLY A 62 0.37 25.58 -28.85
CA GLY A 62 1.46 25.20 -27.97
C GLY A 62 2.46 26.34 -27.69
N VAL A 63 2.94 26.39 -26.44
CA VAL A 63 3.96 27.37 -26.01
C VAL A 63 5.29 26.63 -25.92
N VAL A 64 6.38 27.19 -26.46
CA VAL A 64 7.72 26.60 -26.33
C VAL A 64 8.14 26.59 -24.85
N VAL A 65 8.50 25.44 -24.34
CA VAL A 65 9.06 25.29 -22.99
C VAL A 65 10.55 25.60 -23.11
N LYS A 66 10.97 26.78 -22.65
CA LYS A 66 12.40 27.18 -22.64
C LYS A 66 13.12 26.32 -21.61
N ALA A 67 14.10 25.56 -22.06
CA ALA A 67 14.99 24.84 -21.14
C ALA A 67 15.70 25.84 -20.21
N ALA A 68 15.82 25.49 -18.93
CA ALA A 68 16.57 26.31 -17.97
C ALA A 68 18.01 26.49 -18.48
N PRO A 69 18.62 27.69 -18.32
CA PRO A 69 20.00 27.94 -18.76
C PRO A 69 20.98 27.02 -18.01
N ALA A 70 21.86 26.37 -18.77
CA ALA A 70 23.00 25.67 -18.21
C ALA A 70 23.89 26.67 -17.44
N ALA A 71 24.37 26.27 -16.26
CA ALA A 71 25.25 27.08 -15.43
C ALA A 71 26.54 27.43 -16.19
N ASN A 72 26.90 28.73 -16.18
CA ASN A 72 28.12 29.23 -16.76
C ASN A 72 29.38 28.68 -16.06
N PRO A 73 30.45 28.42 -16.81
CA PRO A 73 31.72 28.02 -16.21
C PRO A 73 32.38 29.20 -15.48
N SER A 74 32.97 28.90 -14.33
CA SER A 74 33.71 29.80 -13.46
C SER A 74 34.99 30.34 -14.12
N PRO A 75 35.38 31.58 -13.86
CA PRO A 75 36.57 32.19 -14.50
C PRO A 75 37.89 31.67 -13.95
N SER A 76 38.84 31.69 -14.84
CA SER A 76 40.22 31.24 -14.79
C SER A 76 41.07 31.85 -13.67
N ALA A 77 42.02 31.07 -13.15
CA ALA A 77 42.91 31.33 -12.06
C ALA A 77 44.00 32.36 -12.38
N THR A 78 44.40 33.15 -11.37
CA THR A 78 45.55 34.03 -11.32
C THR A 78 46.76 33.29 -10.68
N PRO A 79 48.02 33.61 -11.01
CA PRO A 79 49.16 32.73 -10.83
C PRO A 79 49.73 32.66 -9.41
N SER A 80 50.34 31.53 -9.18
CA SER A 80 50.98 30.98 -8.00
C SER A 80 52.15 31.80 -7.43
N PRO A 81 52.33 31.81 -6.10
CA PRO A 81 53.65 32.09 -5.49
C PRO A 81 54.38 30.78 -5.09
N THR A 82 55.67 30.89 -5.10
CA THR A 82 56.83 30.05 -4.88
C THR A 82 56.72 29.00 -3.75
N PRO A 83 57.38 27.83 -3.88
CA PRO A 83 57.21 26.67 -2.99
C PRO A 83 57.94 26.84 -1.65
N SER A 84 57.23 26.44 -0.59
CA SER A 84 57.75 26.23 0.76
C SER A 84 58.05 24.75 1.01
N PRO A 85 58.93 24.38 1.92
CA PRO A 85 59.61 23.08 1.93
C PRO A 85 58.66 21.92 2.32
N SER A 86 59.00 20.80 1.72
CA SER A 86 58.42 19.48 1.79
C SER A 86 57.98 19.05 3.19
N ALA A 87 56.69 18.93 3.39
CA ALA A 87 56.10 18.18 4.50
C ALA A 87 56.02 16.69 4.15
N THR A 88 56.36 15.84 5.07
CA THR A 88 56.24 14.37 5.02
C THR A 88 54.87 13.97 4.50
N PRO A 89 54.74 13.03 3.55
CA PRO A 89 53.47 12.60 3.03
C PRO A 89 52.57 12.06 4.16
N ALA A 90 51.44 12.69 4.34
CA ALA A 90 50.39 12.12 5.17
C ALA A 90 49.95 10.74 4.59
N PRO A 91 49.63 9.76 5.41
CA PRO A 91 49.19 8.45 4.93
C PRO A 91 48.00 8.64 3.99
N THR A 92 48.12 8.09 2.79
CA THR A 92 47.07 8.09 1.77
C THR A 92 45.79 7.58 2.43
N PRO A 93 44.69 8.35 2.44
CA PRO A 93 43.42 7.85 2.99
C PRO A 93 43.04 6.60 2.20
N THR A 94 42.92 5.50 2.92
CA THR A 94 42.35 4.27 2.38
C THR A 94 41.02 4.64 1.69
N PRO A 95 40.79 4.25 0.43
CA PRO A 95 39.54 4.56 -0.24
C PRO A 95 38.39 4.06 0.63
N GLN A 96 37.65 4.95 1.26
CA GLN A 96 36.41 4.57 1.92
C GLN A 96 35.49 3.98 0.85
N ARG A 97 35.15 2.70 1.01
CA ARG A 97 34.05 2.11 0.22
C ARG A 97 32.89 3.08 0.26
N PRO A 98 32.30 3.42 -0.89
CA PRO A 98 31.12 4.27 -0.90
C PRO A 98 30.10 3.64 0.06
N GLN A 99 29.66 4.41 1.04
CA GLN A 99 28.65 3.98 1.98
C GLN A 99 27.39 3.75 1.16
N LEU A 100 27.03 2.48 0.97
CA LEU A 100 25.81 2.12 0.26
C LEU A 100 24.62 2.73 1.01
N THR A 101 23.69 3.31 0.28
CA THR A 101 22.39 3.70 0.88
C THR A 101 21.72 2.45 1.44
N PHE A 102 20.84 2.61 2.43
CA PHE A 102 20.07 1.52 3.01
C PHE A 102 19.40 0.63 1.95
N ILE A 103 18.79 1.24 0.91
CA ILE A 103 18.21 0.53 -0.22
C ILE A 103 19.26 -0.23 -1.06
N GLN A 104 20.42 0.35 -1.26
CA GLN A 104 21.51 -0.34 -1.96
C GLN A 104 22.04 -1.52 -1.14
N MET A 105 22.11 -1.39 0.19
CA MET A 105 22.47 -2.48 1.10
C MET A 105 21.41 -3.60 1.08
N LEU A 106 20.13 -3.27 1.09
CA LEU A 106 19.04 -4.23 0.93
C LEU A 106 19.10 -4.96 -0.41
N ARG A 107 19.38 -4.24 -1.49
CA ARG A 107 19.55 -4.83 -2.83
C ARG A 107 20.78 -5.72 -2.92
N SER A 108 21.88 -5.36 -2.28
CA SER A 108 23.11 -6.18 -2.28
C SER A 108 22.97 -7.43 -1.40
N GLY A 109 22.24 -7.35 -0.28
CA GLY A 109 21.95 -8.51 0.58
C GLY A 109 21.07 -9.57 -0.06
N VAL A 110 20.26 -9.16 -1.02
CA VAL A 110 19.43 -10.06 -1.86
C VAL A 110 20.30 -10.91 -2.80
N ILE A 111 21.41 -10.36 -3.31
CA ILE A 111 22.32 -11.07 -4.23
C ILE A 111 22.98 -12.25 -3.53
N ASP A 112 23.25 -12.15 -2.23
CA ASP A 112 23.93 -13.20 -1.46
C ASP A 112 22.96 -14.22 -0.82
N GLY A 113 21.65 -14.13 -1.08
CA GLY A 113 20.63 -15.03 -0.53
C GLY A 113 20.44 -14.92 0.98
N LYS A 114 21.06 -13.95 1.63
CA LYS A 114 20.91 -13.68 3.07
C LYS A 114 19.85 -12.60 3.27
N PHE A 115 18.81 -12.98 3.95
CA PHE A 115 17.76 -12.04 4.40
C PHE A 115 18.22 -11.25 5.58
N PRO A 116 17.57 -10.09 5.61
CA PRO A 116 18.17 -8.87 5.12
C PRO A 116 19.45 -8.78 5.84
N ILE A 117 20.48 -8.27 5.20
CA ILE A 117 21.73 -7.92 5.85
C ILE A 117 21.41 -7.70 7.33
N GLU A 118 22.05 -8.43 8.22
CA GLU A 118 21.91 -8.27 9.66
C GLU A 118 22.19 -6.80 9.98
N PHE A 119 21.16 -5.98 9.92
CA PHE A 119 21.21 -4.66 10.53
C PHE A 119 21.33 -4.92 12.01
N GLU A 120 22.48 -4.59 12.55
CA GLU A 120 22.81 -4.89 13.92
C GLU A 120 21.70 -4.45 14.85
N THR A 121 21.28 -3.23 14.79
CA THR A 121 20.10 -2.70 15.52
C THR A 121 19.64 -1.41 14.90
N TYR A 122 18.33 -1.17 14.86
CA TYR A 122 17.83 0.14 14.52
C TYR A 122 17.89 1.06 15.73
N PRO A 123 18.50 2.25 15.62
CA PRO A 123 18.58 3.16 16.74
C PRO A 123 17.16 3.56 17.19
N ILE A 124 16.93 3.48 18.49
CA ILE A 124 15.69 3.97 19.08
C ILE A 124 15.72 5.49 19.05
N PRO A 125 14.74 6.16 18.40
CA PRO A 125 14.71 7.61 18.33
C PRO A 125 14.56 8.24 19.72
N THR A 126 15.34 9.27 20.01
CA THR A 126 15.29 9.99 21.29
C THR A 126 14.15 10.99 21.35
N LYS A 127 13.64 11.43 20.20
CA LYS A 127 12.53 12.36 20.08
C LYS A 127 11.36 11.69 19.36
N LEU A 128 10.19 11.78 19.96
CA LEU A 128 8.95 11.22 19.43
C LEU A 128 7.95 12.34 19.19
N PRO A 129 7.18 12.30 18.07
CA PRO A 129 6.17 13.31 17.82
C PRO A 129 5.05 13.24 18.86
N THR A 130 4.54 14.39 19.28
CA THR A 130 3.45 14.48 20.26
C THR A 130 2.19 15.14 19.70
N SER A 131 2.35 15.91 18.64
CA SER A 131 1.28 16.70 18.02
C SER A 131 1.56 16.96 16.54
N TRP A 132 0.58 17.52 15.84
CA TRP A 132 0.76 17.96 14.45
C TRP A 132 1.85 19.04 14.30
N GLN A 133 2.08 19.85 15.34
CA GLN A 133 3.02 20.97 15.32
C GLN A 133 4.48 20.50 15.35
N ASP A 134 4.78 19.46 16.11
CA ASP A 134 6.15 18.92 16.27
C ASP A 134 6.45 17.71 15.41
N LEU A 135 5.46 17.30 14.60
CA LEU A 135 5.50 16.05 13.83
C LEU A 135 6.65 16.02 12.81
N PHE A 136 6.85 17.12 12.08
CA PHE A 136 7.92 17.20 11.08
C PHE A 136 9.30 17.16 11.71
N GLU A 137 9.51 17.88 12.79
CA GLU A 137 10.77 17.92 13.55
C GLU A 137 11.14 16.53 14.11
N ASN A 138 10.12 15.77 14.54
CA ASN A 138 10.28 14.47 15.18
C ASN A 138 9.88 13.29 14.27
N ARG A 139 9.87 13.50 12.94
CA ARG A 139 9.37 12.51 11.96
C ARG A 139 10.10 11.17 12.00
N GLU A 140 11.36 11.15 12.43
CA GLU A 140 12.15 9.92 12.56
C GLU A 140 11.63 9.02 13.69
N GLY A 141 10.91 9.59 14.65
CA GLY A 141 10.30 8.88 15.75
C GLY A 141 8.95 8.25 15.43
N THR A 142 8.37 8.50 14.23
CA THR A 142 7.01 8.02 13.88
C THR A 142 6.91 6.51 13.85
N ALA A 143 7.83 5.84 13.16
CA ALA A 143 7.84 4.38 13.05
C ALA A 143 7.99 3.70 14.42
N TYR A 144 8.92 4.18 15.25
CA TYR A 144 9.10 3.62 16.59
C TYR A 144 7.88 3.83 17.48
N LYS A 145 7.31 5.05 17.47
CA LYS A 145 6.13 5.34 18.30
C LYS A 145 4.90 4.56 17.85
N ALA A 146 4.73 4.38 16.54
CA ALA A 146 3.67 3.56 15.98
C ALA A 146 3.83 2.09 16.38
N TRP A 147 5.02 1.52 16.17
CA TRP A 147 5.32 0.15 16.61
C TRP A 147 5.10 -0.04 18.11
N LEU A 148 5.61 0.88 18.94
CA LEU A 148 5.51 0.81 20.39
C LEU A 148 4.05 0.81 20.88
N SER A 149 3.17 1.54 20.20
CA SER A 149 1.74 1.55 20.49
C SER A 149 1.12 0.16 20.36
N MET A 150 1.35 -0.52 19.24
CA MET A 150 0.87 -1.88 19.00
C MET A 150 1.55 -2.89 19.93
N SER A 151 2.87 -2.82 20.04
CA SER A 151 3.70 -3.73 20.84
C SER A 151 3.24 -3.82 22.30
N LYS A 152 3.02 -2.67 22.94
CA LYS A 152 2.53 -2.63 24.32
C LYS A 152 1.18 -3.30 24.48
N THR A 153 0.24 -3.06 23.56
CA THR A 153 -1.10 -3.61 23.63
C THR A 153 -1.09 -5.12 23.41
N VAL A 154 -0.39 -5.60 22.38
CA VAL A 154 -0.26 -7.05 22.11
C VAL A 154 0.36 -7.79 23.29
N ALA A 155 1.41 -7.22 23.90
CA ALA A 155 2.12 -7.85 25.01
C ALA A 155 1.28 -7.97 26.29
N THR A 156 0.31 -7.10 26.50
CA THR A 156 -0.51 -7.06 27.73
C THR A 156 -1.94 -7.54 27.54
N SER A 157 -2.38 -7.72 26.29
CA SER A 157 -3.75 -8.10 25.96
C SER A 157 -4.04 -9.58 26.23
N ASN A 158 -5.18 -9.84 26.83
CA ASN A 158 -5.76 -11.18 26.99
C ASN A 158 -6.88 -11.46 25.99
N SER A 159 -6.99 -10.64 24.92
CA SER A 159 -8.00 -10.88 23.88
C SER A 159 -7.80 -12.24 23.25
N SER A 160 -8.91 -12.94 23.02
CA SER A 160 -8.92 -14.24 22.37
C SER A 160 -9.67 -14.16 21.05
N LEU A 161 -9.24 -14.97 20.10
CA LEU A 161 -9.96 -15.17 18.86
C LEU A 161 -11.30 -15.84 19.10
N GLY A 162 -12.27 -15.53 18.22
CA GLY A 162 -13.46 -16.34 18.06
C GLY A 162 -13.16 -17.74 17.52
N LYS A 163 -14.18 -18.45 17.08
CA LYS A 163 -14.03 -19.78 16.49
C LYS A 163 -13.29 -19.70 15.15
N ILE A 164 -12.24 -20.51 14.97
CA ILE A 164 -11.48 -20.59 13.73
C ILE A 164 -11.74 -21.93 13.05
N ASN A 165 -12.14 -21.90 11.78
CA ASN A 165 -12.29 -23.06 10.93
C ASN A 165 -11.27 -22.96 9.79
N VAL A 166 -10.26 -23.82 9.78
CA VAL A 166 -9.24 -23.85 8.73
C VAL A 166 -9.49 -25.03 7.81
N SER A 167 -9.57 -24.77 6.52
CA SER A 167 -9.65 -25.76 5.46
C SER A 167 -8.44 -25.57 4.53
N VAL A 168 -7.61 -26.60 4.42
CA VAL A 168 -6.43 -26.61 3.56
C VAL A 168 -6.66 -27.59 2.43
N GLY A 169 -6.38 -27.18 1.20
CA GLY A 169 -6.53 -28.01 0.02
C GLY A 169 -5.71 -29.31 0.12
N PRO A 170 -6.22 -30.43 -0.41
CA PRO A 170 -5.58 -31.74 -0.26
C PRO A 170 -4.16 -31.83 -0.82
N ASN A 171 -3.82 -30.97 -1.79
CA ASN A 171 -2.49 -30.89 -2.41
C ASN A 171 -1.75 -29.59 -2.00
N THR A 172 -2.27 -28.85 -1.02
CA THR A 172 -1.72 -27.56 -0.58
C THR A 172 -0.83 -27.75 0.63
N GLU A 173 0.43 -27.34 0.52
CA GLU A 173 1.35 -27.23 1.66
C GLU A 173 1.45 -25.77 2.09
N LEU A 174 1.10 -25.49 3.36
CA LEU A 174 1.20 -24.14 3.91
C LEU A 174 2.66 -23.80 4.22
N PRO A 175 3.22 -22.72 3.67
CA PRO A 175 4.54 -22.24 4.05
C PRO A 175 4.57 -21.73 5.48
N TYR A 176 3.49 -21.10 5.94
CA TYR A 176 3.27 -20.73 7.35
C TYR A 176 2.12 -21.53 7.93
N LYS A 177 2.41 -22.34 8.94
CA LYS A 177 1.46 -23.34 9.46
C LYS A 177 0.57 -22.83 10.60
N ASP A 178 1.02 -21.84 11.36
CA ASP A 178 0.32 -21.34 12.54
C ASP A 178 -0.59 -20.14 12.24
N LEU A 179 -1.57 -20.36 11.34
CA LEU A 179 -2.52 -19.34 10.92
C LEU A 179 -3.27 -18.71 12.11
N GLN A 180 -3.58 -19.53 13.13
CA GLN A 180 -4.28 -19.07 14.32
C GLN A 180 -3.43 -18.10 15.14
N SER A 181 -2.13 -18.35 15.27
CA SER A 181 -1.22 -17.44 15.97
C SER A 181 -1.18 -16.07 15.30
N ALA A 182 -1.07 -16.00 13.96
CA ALA A 182 -1.08 -14.73 13.24
C ALA A 182 -2.34 -13.90 13.50
N MET A 183 -3.51 -14.52 13.38
CA MET A 183 -4.79 -13.87 13.70
C MET A 183 -4.88 -13.46 15.18
N SER A 184 -4.32 -14.28 16.09
CA SER A 184 -4.31 -13.98 17.52
C SER A 184 -3.48 -12.74 17.84
N GLN A 185 -2.33 -12.52 17.19
CA GLN A 185 -1.54 -11.31 17.42
C GLN A 185 -2.32 -10.06 17.01
N VAL A 186 -3.00 -10.10 15.87
CA VAL A 186 -3.88 -9.00 15.44
C VAL A 186 -5.02 -8.77 16.42
N SER A 187 -5.69 -9.85 16.86
CA SER A 187 -6.78 -9.76 17.84
C SER A 187 -6.32 -9.11 19.15
N LYS A 188 -5.14 -9.49 19.64
CA LYS A 188 -4.54 -8.90 20.84
C LYS A 188 -4.21 -7.41 20.66
N GLY A 189 -3.86 -6.99 19.46
CA GLY A 189 -3.62 -5.58 19.16
C GLY A 189 -4.87 -4.70 19.28
N PHE A 190 -6.06 -5.28 19.19
CA PHE A 190 -7.32 -4.56 19.21
C PHE A 190 -8.33 -5.16 20.21
N PRO A 191 -8.01 -5.22 21.52
CA PRO A 191 -8.81 -5.93 22.52
C PRO A 191 -10.20 -5.32 22.72
N ASN A 192 -10.36 -4.03 22.46
CA ASN A 192 -11.62 -3.30 22.64
C ASN A 192 -12.44 -3.20 21.34
N THR A 193 -11.94 -3.78 20.24
CA THR A 193 -12.57 -3.70 18.93
C THR A 193 -13.46 -4.91 18.68
N LYS A 194 -14.64 -4.66 18.10
CA LYS A 194 -15.55 -5.72 17.68
C LYS A 194 -14.92 -6.53 16.56
N GLN A 195 -14.68 -7.80 16.83
CA GLN A 195 -14.05 -8.73 15.88
C GLN A 195 -15.04 -9.79 15.40
N PRO A 196 -14.79 -10.48 14.27
CA PRO A 196 -15.60 -11.61 13.84
C PRO A 196 -15.65 -12.70 14.91
N SER A 197 -16.83 -13.22 15.22
CA SER A 197 -17.02 -14.32 16.20
C SER A 197 -16.58 -15.66 15.65
N THR A 198 -16.67 -15.83 14.35
CA THR A 198 -16.18 -17.01 13.61
C THR A 198 -15.33 -16.52 12.45
N VAL A 199 -14.24 -17.21 12.14
CA VAL A 199 -13.43 -16.98 10.94
C VAL A 199 -13.23 -18.29 10.21
N SER A 200 -13.57 -18.33 8.95
CA SER A 200 -13.33 -19.46 8.05
C SER A 200 -12.16 -19.12 7.13
N VAL A 201 -11.11 -19.93 7.17
CA VAL A 201 -9.93 -19.81 6.32
C VAL A 201 -9.93 -20.94 5.30
N ILE A 202 -9.83 -20.60 4.02
CA ILE A 202 -9.66 -21.56 2.92
C ILE A 202 -8.31 -21.28 2.27
N ALA A 203 -7.37 -22.20 2.42
CA ALA A 203 -6.02 -22.10 1.84
C ALA A 203 -5.87 -23.12 0.70
N PHE A 204 -5.39 -22.67 -0.45
CA PHE A 204 -5.35 -23.51 -1.64
C PHE A 204 -4.24 -23.06 -2.61
N ASN A 205 -3.62 -24.05 -3.25
CA ASN A 205 -2.74 -23.83 -4.40
C ASN A 205 -3.52 -23.94 -5.72
N TYR A 206 -2.84 -23.81 -6.84
CA TYR A 206 -3.49 -23.89 -8.16
C TYR A 206 -4.17 -25.25 -8.41
N THR A 207 -3.58 -26.35 -7.93
CA THR A 207 -4.16 -27.68 -8.10
C THR A 207 -5.48 -27.83 -7.34
N ASP A 208 -5.60 -27.18 -6.20
CA ASP A 208 -6.79 -27.24 -5.33
C ASP A 208 -7.80 -26.12 -5.62
N GLN A 209 -7.59 -25.29 -6.65
CA GLN A 209 -8.45 -24.15 -6.95
C GLN A 209 -9.93 -24.53 -7.03
N MET A 210 -10.28 -25.58 -7.75
CA MET A 210 -11.68 -26.00 -7.93
C MET A 210 -12.29 -26.53 -6.61
N TRP A 211 -11.50 -27.24 -5.82
CA TRP A 211 -11.92 -27.67 -4.47
C TRP A 211 -12.20 -26.46 -3.57
N ALA A 212 -11.34 -25.45 -3.62
CA ALA A 212 -11.52 -24.22 -2.85
C ALA A 212 -12.75 -23.42 -3.31
N ASP A 213 -12.98 -23.35 -4.62
CA ASP A 213 -14.18 -22.69 -5.20
C ASP A 213 -15.48 -23.37 -4.76
N ASP A 214 -15.54 -24.70 -4.81
CA ASP A 214 -16.68 -25.48 -4.32
C ASP A 214 -16.96 -25.25 -2.83
N LEU A 215 -15.90 -25.21 -2.00
CA LEU A 215 -16.03 -24.96 -0.58
C LEU A 215 -16.45 -23.53 -0.31
N TYR A 216 -15.86 -22.56 -1.00
CA TYR A 216 -16.20 -21.17 -0.88
C TYR A 216 -17.66 -20.88 -1.27
N ARG A 217 -18.13 -21.44 -2.39
CA ARG A 217 -19.54 -21.31 -2.84
C ARG A 217 -20.52 -21.85 -1.81
N LYS A 218 -20.19 -22.94 -1.13
CA LYS A 218 -21.00 -23.47 -0.01
C LYS A 218 -21.00 -22.50 1.17
N LEU A 219 -19.87 -21.88 1.46
CA LEU A 219 -19.75 -20.90 2.55
C LEU A 219 -20.63 -19.67 2.33
N ILE A 220 -20.71 -19.19 1.07
CA ILE A 220 -21.51 -18.02 0.71
C ILE A 220 -22.92 -18.36 0.19
N ALA A 221 -23.34 -19.61 0.22
CA ALA A 221 -24.63 -20.04 -0.38
C ALA A 221 -25.83 -19.31 0.23
N GLY A 222 -25.81 -19.02 1.53
CA GLY A 222 -26.85 -18.28 2.25
C GLY A 222 -26.82 -16.75 2.07
N GLU A 223 -25.81 -16.22 1.39
CA GLU A 223 -25.67 -14.78 1.19
C GLU A 223 -26.68 -14.24 0.17
N PRO A 224 -27.06 -12.94 0.25
CA PRO A 224 -27.90 -12.29 -0.74
C PRO A 224 -27.30 -12.38 -2.15
N ASP A 225 -28.16 -12.41 -3.18
CA ASP A 225 -27.71 -12.51 -4.58
C ASP A 225 -26.80 -11.36 -5.03
N SER A 226 -27.00 -10.17 -4.46
CA SER A 226 -26.10 -9.03 -4.69
C SER A 226 -24.68 -9.29 -4.16
N PHE A 227 -24.58 -9.91 -2.99
CA PHE A 227 -23.30 -10.33 -2.43
C PHE A 227 -22.65 -11.41 -3.31
N LYS A 228 -23.40 -12.50 -3.61
CA LYS A 228 -22.88 -13.60 -4.44
C LYS A 228 -22.39 -13.15 -5.81
N ARG A 229 -23.10 -12.27 -6.51
CA ARG A 229 -22.66 -11.76 -7.82
C ARG A 229 -21.30 -11.04 -7.77
N ASN A 230 -20.99 -10.38 -6.66
CA ASN A 230 -19.74 -9.63 -6.54
C ASN A 230 -18.56 -10.46 -6.03
N HIS A 231 -18.84 -11.66 -5.47
CA HIS A 231 -17.83 -12.43 -4.73
C HIS A 231 -17.66 -13.86 -5.26
N GLN A 232 -18.53 -14.33 -6.15
CA GLN A 232 -18.54 -15.73 -6.58
C GLN A 232 -17.30 -16.21 -7.34
N GLU A 233 -16.54 -15.30 -7.93
CA GLU A 233 -15.36 -15.62 -8.75
C GLU A 233 -14.03 -15.38 -8.02
N PHE A 234 -14.06 -14.96 -6.74
CA PHE A 234 -12.86 -14.61 -6.00
C PHE A 234 -11.79 -15.70 -6.01
N VAL A 235 -12.15 -16.96 -5.79
CA VAL A 235 -11.18 -18.07 -5.79
C VAL A 235 -10.54 -18.23 -7.17
N ILE A 236 -11.31 -18.07 -8.23
CA ILE A 236 -10.81 -18.20 -9.62
C ILE A 236 -9.89 -17.03 -9.97
N ASP A 237 -10.30 -15.82 -9.58
CA ASP A 237 -9.54 -14.58 -9.87
C ASP A 237 -8.19 -14.51 -9.13
N MET A 238 -8.08 -15.21 -7.99
CA MET A 238 -6.84 -15.28 -7.21
C MET A 238 -5.73 -16.09 -7.89
N CYS A 239 -6.03 -16.84 -8.95
CA CYS A 239 -5.11 -17.73 -9.61
C CYS A 239 -4.80 -17.31 -11.05
N GLN A 240 -3.54 -17.45 -11.43
CA GLN A 240 -3.07 -17.20 -12.79
C GLN A 240 -2.92 -18.51 -13.56
N ALA A 241 -3.88 -18.82 -14.43
CA ALA A 241 -3.89 -20.07 -15.21
C ALA A 241 -2.63 -20.26 -16.08
N SER A 242 -2.09 -19.17 -16.65
CA SER A 242 -0.88 -19.21 -17.49
C SER A 242 0.39 -19.63 -16.73
N ARG A 243 0.43 -19.37 -15.42
CA ARG A 243 1.55 -19.70 -14.53
C ARG A 243 1.26 -20.86 -13.60
N LYS A 244 0.01 -21.29 -13.52
CA LYS A 244 -0.49 -22.32 -12.58
C LYS A 244 -0.17 -22.00 -11.11
N ILE A 245 -0.36 -20.75 -10.72
CA ILE A 245 -0.08 -20.26 -9.36
C ILE A 245 -1.23 -19.42 -8.84
N CYS A 246 -1.41 -19.43 -7.52
CA CYS A 246 -2.30 -18.54 -6.78
C CYS A 246 -1.46 -17.67 -5.84
N TRP A 247 -1.47 -16.35 -6.04
CA TRP A 247 -0.63 -15.41 -5.27
C TRP A 247 -1.40 -14.50 -4.34
N SER A 248 -2.69 -14.39 -4.56
CA SER A 248 -3.53 -13.40 -3.92
C SER A 248 -4.11 -13.95 -2.63
N ALA A 249 -4.44 -13.06 -1.75
CA ALA A 249 -5.24 -13.37 -0.57
C ALA A 249 -6.40 -12.37 -0.49
N MET A 250 -7.42 -12.70 0.30
CA MET A 250 -8.58 -11.83 0.50
C MET A 250 -9.21 -12.11 1.85
N GLY A 251 -9.42 -11.04 2.62
CA GLY A 251 -10.14 -11.08 3.88
C GLY A 251 -11.39 -10.20 3.86
N PHE A 252 -12.50 -10.71 4.32
CA PHE A 252 -13.74 -9.95 4.43
C PHE A 252 -14.66 -10.53 5.50
N THR A 253 -15.78 -9.86 5.76
CA THR A 253 -16.85 -10.34 6.63
C THR A 253 -18.12 -10.53 5.80
N ASN A 254 -18.75 -11.68 5.95
CA ASN A 254 -20.02 -11.99 5.32
C ASN A 254 -21.19 -11.23 5.97
N THR A 255 -22.42 -11.35 5.45
CA THR A 255 -23.58 -10.62 5.98
C THR A 255 -24.01 -11.09 7.38
N ALA A 256 -23.61 -12.27 7.81
CA ALA A 256 -23.80 -12.75 9.19
C ALA A 256 -22.78 -12.15 10.17
N GLY A 257 -21.76 -11.47 9.65
CA GLY A 257 -20.69 -10.87 10.44
C GLY A 257 -19.57 -11.84 10.80
N ASP A 258 -19.46 -12.99 10.08
CA ASP A 258 -18.35 -13.93 10.20
C ASP A 258 -17.24 -13.57 9.21
N GLY A 259 -16.00 -13.72 9.66
CA GLY A 259 -14.82 -13.49 8.83
C GLY A 259 -14.61 -14.63 7.83
N VAL A 260 -14.21 -14.28 6.63
CA VAL A 260 -13.81 -15.23 5.58
C VAL A 260 -12.44 -14.81 5.08
N ILE A 261 -11.50 -15.73 5.05
CA ILE A 261 -10.15 -15.51 4.55
C ILE A 261 -9.87 -16.55 3.45
N LEU A 262 -9.56 -16.07 2.27
CA LEU A 262 -9.08 -16.87 1.15
C LEU A 262 -7.57 -16.67 1.03
N LEU A 263 -6.81 -17.76 1.00
CA LEU A 263 -5.36 -17.73 0.87
C LEU A 263 -4.94 -18.54 -0.37
N GLY A 264 -4.57 -17.84 -1.44
CA GLY A 264 -3.85 -18.46 -2.54
C GLY A 264 -2.41 -18.74 -2.11
N VAL A 265 -2.05 -20.01 -2.05
CA VAL A 265 -0.74 -20.47 -1.61
C VAL A 265 0.12 -20.77 -2.82
N VAL A 266 1.27 -20.12 -2.87
CA VAL A 266 2.31 -20.47 -3.86
C VAL A 266 2.89 -21.81 -3.46
N GLU A 267 3.09 -22.68 -4.44
CA GLU A 267 3.68 -24.02 -4.24
C GLU A 267 4.93 -23.94 -3.36
N SER A 268 5.11 -24.93 -2.46
CA SER A 268 6.16 -24.90 -1.44
C SER A 268 7.56 -24.72 -2.04
N GLU A 269 7.84 -25.29 -3.19
CA GLU A 269 9.12 -25.13 -3.90
C GLU A 269 9.35 -23.69 -4.36
N ILE A 270 8.29 -23.00 -4.78
CA ILE A 270 8.39 -21.59 -5.20
C ILE A 270 8.50 -20.71 -3.96
N SER A 271 7.72 -20.99 -2.91
CA SER A 271 7.74 -20.18 -1.68
C SER A 271 9.07 -20.29 -0.93
N LYS A 272 9.71 -21.46 -0.93
CA LYS A 272 11.05 -21.67 -0.35
C LYS A 272 12.14 -20.94 -1.13
N ASN A 273 11.94 -20.75 -2.44
CA ASN A 273 12.86 -20.05 -3.32
C ASN A 273 12.51 -18.56 -3.52
N LEU A 274 11.50 -18.04 -2.81
CA LEU A 274 11.26 -16.61 -2.79
C LEU A 274 12.48 -15.92 -2.19
N ASP A 275 12.89 -14.84 -2.86
CA ASP A 275 13.95 -13.98 -2.35
C ASP A 275 13.55 -13.42 -0.96
N PRO A 276 14.31 -13.74 0.12
CA PRO A 276 14.01 -13.21 1.44
C PRO A 276 14.04 -11.69 1.54
N GLY A 277 14.69 -11.01 0.59
CA GLY A 277 14.63 -9.56 0.46
C GLY A 277 13.36 -9.05 -0.23
N TYR A 278 12.40 -9.89 -0.53
CA TYR A 278 11.09 -9.53 -1.06
C TYR A 278 10.03 -9.63 0.05
N SER A 279 9.17 -8.64 0.13
CA SER A 279 8.05 -8.65 1.09
C SER A 279 7.19 -9.92 1.00
N ASN A 280 7.07 -10.50 -0.19
CA ASN A 280 6.35 -11.75 -0.41
C ASN A 280 6.92 -12.94 0.36
N TYR A 281 8.22 -12.97 0.66
CA TYR A 281 8.78 -14.01 1.50
C TYR A 281 8.20 -13.97 2.92
N ALA A 282 8.30 -12.82 3.59
CA ALA A 282 7.79 -12.66 4.94
C ALA A 282 6.26 -12.83 4.98
N ARG A 283 5.54 -12.29 3.99
CA ARG A 283 4.10 -12.46 3.86
C ARG A 283 3.72 -13.94 3.77
N SER A 284 4.40 -14.72 2.95
CA SER A 284 4.10 -16.15 2.76
C SER A 284 4.62 -17.05 3.88
N ASN A 285 5.83 -16.80 4.39
CA ASN A 285 6.54 -17.71 5.29
C ASN A 285 6.49 -17.30 6.76
N GLU A 286 6.13 -16.06 7.08
CA GLU A 286 6.09 -15.54 8.46
C GLU A 286 4.67 -15.17 8.92
N GLY A 287 3.63 -15.49 8.14
CA GLY A 287 2.23 -15.32 8.53
C GLY A 287 1.64 -13.91 8.35
N LEU A 288 2.39 -12.99 7.72
CA LEU A 288 1.92 -11.63 7.57
C LEU A 288 0.68 -11.52 6.70
N THR A 289 0.58 -12.29 5.59
CA THR A 289 -0.62 -12.31 4.76
C THR A 289 -1.87 -12.67 5.56
N VAL A 290 -1.77 -13.68 6.44
CA VAL A 290 -2.91 -14.08 7.29
C VAL A 290 -3.32 -12.96 8.23
N ALA A 291 -2.34 -12.29 8.84
CA ALA A 291 -2.58 -11.14 9.72
C ALA A 291 -3.23 -9.98 8.97
N HIS A 292 -2.78 -9.70 7.74
CA HIS A 292 -3.34 -8.70 6.82
C HIS A 292 -4.82 -8.97 6.53
N GLU A 293 -5.11 -10.17 6.04
CA GLU A 293 -6.47 -10.55 5.64
C GLU A 293 -7.42 -10.66 6.83
N TYR A 294 -6.92 -11.08 7.98
CA TYR A 294 -7.72 -11.05 9.20
C TYR A 294 -8.09 -9.63 9.61
N PHE A 295 -7.15 -8.68 9.45
CA PHE A 295 -7.47 -7.28 9.75
C PHE A 295 -8.50 -6.71 8.77
N HIS A 296 -8.48 -7.09 7.51
CA HIS A 296 -9.56 -6.75 6.58
C HIS A 296 -10.93 -7.27 7.04
N ALA A 297 -10.97 -8.48 7.58
CA ALA A 297 -12.21 -8.98 8.17
C ALA A 297 -12.66 -8.14 9.39
N VAL A 298 -11.72 -7.65 10.22
CA VAL A 298 -12.02 -6.74 11.32
C VAL A 298 -12.53 -5.38 10.82
N GLN A 299 -11.84 -4.76 9.86
CA GLN A 299 -12.26 -3.50 9.24
C GLN A 299 -13.68 -3.59 8.68
N ARG A 300 -13.95 -4.69 7.98
CA ARG A 300 -15.27 -4.96 7.40
C ARG A 300 -16.34 -5.14 8.48
N LYS A 301 -16.01 -5.87 9.56
CA LYS A 301 -16.90 -6.07 10.71
C LYS A 301 -17.28 -4.77 11.38
N LEU A 302 -16.38 -3.78 11.41
CA LEU A 302 -16.61 -2.49 12.02
C LEU A 302 -17.61 -1.66 11.23
N ILE A 303 -17.44 -1.57 9.91
CA ILE A 303 -18.33 -0.78 9.03
C ILE A 303 -19.64 -1.52 8.74
N ASP A 304 -19.61 -2.86 8.70
CA ASP A 304 -20.77 -3.74 8.50
C ASP A 304 -21.61 -3.34 7.26
N LYS A 305 -22.88 -3.04 7.46
CA LYS A 305 -23.84 -2.70 6.40
C LYS A 305 -23.46 -1.49 5.55
N ASN A 306 -22.63 -0.60 6.07
CA ASN A 306 -22.23 0.62 5.37
C ASN A 306 -21.12 0.37 4.34
N TRP A 307 -20.49 -0.80 4.35
CA TRP A 307 -19.40 -1.11 3.41
C TRP A 307 -19.77 -0.95 1.93
N PHE A 308 -21.00 -1.28 1.57
CA PHE A 308 -21.48 -1.16 0.19
C PHE A 308 -21.86 0.26 -0.21
N GLN A 309 -21.86 1.19 0.74
CA GLN A 309 -22.09 2.61 0.49
C GLN A 309 -20.77 3.31 0.40
N GLN A 310 -20.30 3.54 -0.82
CA GLN A 310 -18.96 4.11 -1.09
C GLN A 310 -18.65 5.38 -0.29
N ILE A 311 -19.65 6.19 0.00
CA ILE A 311 -19.48 7.42 0.78
C ILE A 311 -19.05 7.18 2.23
N TYR A 312 -19.31 5.98 2.77
CA TYR A 312 -18.98 5.58 4.13
C TYR A 312 -17.83 4.57 4.19
N THR A 313 -17.09 4.41 3.10
CA THR A 313 -15.87 3.60 3.09
C THR A 313 -14.63 4.51 3.12
N PRO A 314 -13.56 4.12 3.80
CA PRO A 314 -12.32 4.89 3.76
C PRO A 314 -11.69 4.84 2.36
N PRO A 315 -10.78 5.74 2.04
CA PRO A 315 -9.95 5.63 0.84
C PRO A 315 -9.25 4.27 0.82
N THR A 316 -9.11 3.66 -0.37
CA THR A 316 -8.49 2.33 -0.46
C THR A 316 -7.05 2.32 0.04
N TRP A 317 -6.29 3.43 -0.15
CA TRP A 317 -4.95 3.52 0.42
C TRP A 317 -4.97 3.41 1.96
N PHE A 318 -5.96 4.01 2.62
CA PHE A 318 -6.10 3.91 4.08
C PHE A 318 -6.49 2.49 4.49
N HIS A 319 -7.40 1.88 3.75
CA HIS A 319 -7.83 0.50 3.98
C HIS A 319 -6.67 -0.49 3.90
N GLU A 320 -5.90 -0.44 2.80
CA GLU A 320 -4.77 -1.33 2.58
C GLU A 320 -3.59 -1.03 3.51
N ALA A 321 -3.19 0.25 3.59
CA ALA A 321 -2.03 0.61 4.40
C ALA A 321 -2.22 0.36 5.89
N THR A 322 -3.45 0.46 6.41
CA THR A 322 -3.72 0.07 7.80
C THR A 322 -3.59 -1.43 8.00
N ALA A 323 -3.94 -2.26 7.02
CA ALA A 323 -3.70 -3.70 7.09
C ALA A 323 -2.19 -4.02 7.02
N VAL A 324 -1.42 -3.33 6.17
CA VAL A 324 0.06 -3.45 6.12
C VAL A 324 0.71 -3.02 7.44
N TYR A 325 0.24 -1.94 8.04
CA TYR A 325 0.73 -1.53 9.35
C TYR A 325 0.44 -2.58 10.41
N VAL A 326 -0.78 -3.12 10.44
CA VAL A 326 -1.21 -4.10 11.45
C VAL A 326 -0.49 -5.43 11.27
N GLU A 327 -0.39 -5.96 10.04
CA GLU A 327 0.36 -7.20 9.79
C GLU A 327 1.78 -7.11 10.32
N ASN A 328 2.48 -6.00 10.00
CA ASN A 328 3.86 -5.81 10.42
C ASN A 328 3.98 -5.58 11.94
N SER A 329 3.21 -4.64 12.49
CA SER A 329 3.35 -4.24 13.89
C SER A 329 2.86 -5.30 14.88
N ALA A 330 1.80 -6.05 14.56
CA ALA A 330 1.29 -7.11 15.41
C ALA A 330 2.19 -8.35 15.36
N MET A 331 2.62 -8.78 14.16
CA MET A 331 3.48 -9.94 14.00
C MET A 331 4.89 -9.73 14.56
N ASN A 332 5.40 -8.52 14.45
CA ASN A 332 6.73 -8.14 14.94
C ASN A 332 6.67 -7.32 16.24
N HIS A 333 5.60 -7.45 17.03
CA HIS A 333 5.40 -6.69 18.27
C HIS A 333 6.53 -6.84 19.29
N ALA A 334 7.20 -8.00 19.32
CA ALA A 334 8.28 -8.30 20.27
C ALA A 334 9.65 -7.70 19.89
N SER A 335 9.80 -7.19 18.63
CA SER A 335 11.09 -6.71 18.15
C SER A 335 10.94 -5.54 17.18
N PHE A 336 11.41 -4.37 17.60
CA PHE A 336 11.45 -3.19 16.74
C PHE A 336 12.37 -3.41 15.51
N ASP A 337 13.49 -4.11 15.69
CA ASP A 337 14.39 -4.44 14.58
C ASP A 337 13.69 -5.28 13.50
N LYS A 338 12.91 -6.28 13.90
CA LYS A 338 12.11 -7.06 12.94
C LYS A 338 11.06 -6.21 12.24
N TYR A 339 10.37 -5.35 12.98
CA TYR A 339 9.43 -4.40 12.40
C TYR A 339 10.08 -3.51 11.35
N MET A 340 11.24 -2.93 11.69
CA MET A 340 11.98 -2.06 10.78
C MET A 340 12.56 -2.80 9.58
N ARG A 341 13.02 -4.03 9.75
CA ARG A 341 13.47 -4.88 8.64
C ARG A 341 12.37 -5.13 7.63
N PHE A 342 11.20 -5.52 8.11
CA PHE A 342 10.06 -5.76 7.22
C PHE A 342 9.63 -4.47 6.52
N ARG A 343 9.50 -3.36 7.27
CA ARG A 343 9.22 -2.04 6.73
C ARG A 343 10.20 -1.63 5.64
N ALA A 344 11.48 -1.95 5.80
CA ALA A 344 12.51 -1.65 4.84
C ALA A 344 12.40 -2.52 3.57
N VAL A 345 12.11 -3.80 3.73
CA VAL A 345 11.89 -4.75 2.62
C VAL A 345 10.66 -4.34 1.80
N ASP A 346 9.58 -3.97 2.45
CA ASP A 346 8.40 -3.43 1.77
C ASP A 346 8.72 -2.12 1.02
N SER A 347 9.44 -1.20 1.65
CA SER A 347 9.86 0.06 1.02
C SER A 347 10.76 -0.12 -0.20
N LYS A 348 11.38 -1.28 -0.37
CA LYS A 348 12.18 -1.63 -1.55
C LYS A 348 11.35 -1.61 -2.85
N LEU A 349 10.08 -2.01 -2.77
CA LEU A 349 9.14 -1.93 -3.89
C LEU A 349 8.55 -0.51 -4.05
N ALA A 350 8.67 0.31 -3.02
CA ALA A 350 8.05 1.61 -2.94
C ALA A 350 9.00 2.77 -3.28
N TYR A 351 10.30 2.53 -3.42
CA TYR A 351 11.25 3.60 -3.74
C TYR A 351 12.15 3.27 -4.95
N PRO A 352 11.91 3.91 -6.06
CA PRO A 352 10.72 4.70 -6.39
C PRO A 352 9.45 3.85 -6.30
N ALA A 353 8.29 4.45 -6.06
CA ALA A 353 7.03 3.73 -6.02
C ALA A 353 6.78 3.04 -7.36
N CYS A 354 6.78 1.72 -7.33
CA CYS A 354 6.66 0.89 -8.51
C CYS A 354 5.35 0.11 -8.50
N GLY A 355 4.79 -0.06 -9.70
CA GLY A 355 3.72 -1.00 -9.94
C GLY A 355 4.23 -2.33 -10.48
N SER A 356 3.41 -3.02 -11.25
CA SER A 356 3.87 -4.11 -12.09
C SER A 356 4.92 -3.62 -13.08
N PRO A 357 5.73 -4.49 -13.70
CA PRO A 357 6.70 -4.08 -14.71
C PRO A 357 6.11 -3.23 -15.86
N SER A 358 4.80 -3.33 -16.10
CA SER A 358 4.07 -2.54 -17.10
C SER A 358 3.65 -1.15 -16.63
N GLU A 359 3.57 -0.92 -15.31
CA GLU A 359 3.11 0.34 -14.73
C GLU A 359 4.25 1.34 -14.50
N GLY A 360 5.49 0.85 -14.45
CA GLY A 360 6.66 1.68 -14.19
C GLY A 360 6.79 2.14 -12.73
N CYS A 361 7.68 3.08 -12.51
CA CYS A 361 7.98 3.63 -11.20
C CYS A 361 7.90 5.15 -11.20
N ILE A 362 7.41 5.74 -10.11
CA ILE A 362 7.38 7.19 -9.89
C ILE A 362 8.14 7.54 -8.61
N PRO A 363 8.81 8.71 -8.53
CA PRO A 363 9.47 9.14 -7.30
C PRO A 363 8.42 9.48 -6.23
N VAL A 364 8.73 9.18 -4.97
CA VAL A 364 7.91 9.57 -3.82
C VAL A 364 8.30 10.99 -3.40
N THR A 365 7.73 11.99 -4.09
CA THR A 365 7.92 13.41 -3.79
C THR A 365 6.72 13.98 -3.04
N GLU A 366 6.89 15.16 -2.42
CA GLU A 366 5.80 15.86 -1.73
C GLU A 366 4.62 16.15 -2.68
N GLU A 367 4.91 16.57 -3.93
CA GLU A 367 3.87 16.81 -4.94
C GLU A 367 3.11 15.52 -5.28
N ILE A 368 3.84 14.42 -5.53
CA ILE A 368 3.23 13.12 -5.85
C ILE A 368 2.38 12.62 -4.68
N MET A 369 2.90 12.71 -3.44
CA MET A 369 2.15 12.32 -2.25
C MET A 369 0.92 13.20 -2.02
N THR A 370 1.03 14.51 -2.21
CA THR A 370 -0.10 15.44 -2.11
C THR A 370 -1.19 15.08 -3.10
N ASN A 371 -0.81 14.84 -4.36
CA ASN A 371 -1.75 14.43 -5.41
C ASN A 371 -2.41 13.10 -5.10
N PHE A 372 -1.64 12.11 -4.63
CA PHE A 372 -2.14 10.80 -4.27
C PHE A 372 -3.14 10.84 -3.11
N LEU A 373 -2.76 11.49 -2.00
CA LEU A 373 -3.63 11.61 -0.82
C LEU A 373 -4.88 12.45 -1.08
N SER A 374 -4.82 13.39 -2.04
CA SER A 374 -5.97 14.21 -2.46
C SER A 374 -6.95 13.48 -3.38
N LEU A 375 -6.61 12.28 -3.85
CA LEU A 375 -7.55 11.51 -4.67
C LEU A 375 -8.80 11.20 -3.85
N SER A 376 -9.95 11.39 -4.50
CA SER A 376 -11.22 11.04 -3.88
C SER A 376 -11.26 9.57 -3.49
N HIS A 377 -12.06 9.25 -2.49
CA HIS A 377 -12.23 7.94 -1.86
C HIS A 377 -12.51 6.77 -2.81
N TYR A 378 -12.79 7.04 -4.07
CA TYR A 378 -13.29 6.04 -5.01
C TYR A 378 -12.15 5.31 -5.72
N ALA A 379 -12.21 4.00 -5.70
CA ALA A 379 -11.25 3.08 -6.32
C ALA A 379 -10.97 3.34 -7.81
N THR A 380 -11.80 4.10 -8.49
CA THR A 380 -11.67 4.41 -9.93
C THR A 380 -10.46 5.26 -10.29
N ASN A 381 -9.81 5.91 -9.33
CA ASN A 381 -8.62 6.75 -9.58
C ASN A 381 -7.28 6.01 -9.36
N TRP A 382 -7.31 4.71 -9.07
CA TRP A 382 -6.13 3.91 -8.78
C TRP A 382 -5.19 3.71 -9.96
N SER A 383 -5.71 3.82 -11.18
CA SER A 383 -4.93 3.65 -12.41
C SER A 383 -3.84 4.71 -12.63
N ASN A 384 -3.86 5.79 -11.84
CA ASN A 384 -2.92 6.90 -11.98
C ASN A 384 -1.64 6.77 -11.17
N PHE A 385 -1.57 5.77 -10.28
CA PHE A 385 -0.44 5.58 -9.37
C PHE A 385 -0.04 4.11 -9.31
N PRO A 386 1.27 3.82 -9.19
CA PRO A 386 1.76 2.46 -9.02
C PRO A 386 1.16 1.77 -7.80
N TYR A 387 1.06 0.45 -7.86
CA TYR A 387 0.48 -0.39 -6.81
C TYR A 387 1.09 -0.13 -5.42
N GLY A 388 2.41 0.02 -5.32
CA GLY A 388 3.10 0.28 -4.06
C GLY A 388 2.69 1.57 -3.34
N MET A 389 2.04 2.52 -4.03
CA MET A 389 1.58 3.74 -3.36
C MET A 389 0.51 3.46 -2.29
N LYS A 390 -0.38 2.51 -2.52
CA LYS A 390 -1.47 2.19 -1.59
C LYS A 390 -1.08 1.26 -0.45
N TYR A 391 0.00 0.54 -0.59
CA TYR A 391 0.49 -0.42 0.41
C TYR A 391 1.72 0.16 1.14
N GLU A 392 2.88 0.01 0.54
CA GLU A 392 4.17 0.26 1.18
C GLU A 392 4.45 1.74 1.44
N VAL A 393 4.09 2.63 0.49
CA VAL A 393 4.26 4.08 0.69
C VAL A 393 3.28 4.58 1.72
N SER A 394 2.02 4.17 1.62
CA SER A 394 0.97 4.61 2.53
C SER A 394 1.11 4.02 3.94
N LEU A 395 1.84 2.89 4.12
CA LEU A 395 2.23 2.41 5.45
C LEU A 395 2.85 3.54 6.28
N ARG A 396 3.76 4.34 5.69
CA ARG A 396 4.40 5.44 6.41
C ARG A 396 3.43 6.56 6.78
N THR A 397 2.40 6.78 5.97
CA THR A 397 1.31 7.69 6.33
C THR A 397 0.54 7.18 7.55
N ILE A 398 0.27 5.88 7.61
CA ILE A 398 -0.38 5.28 8.78
C ILE A 398 0.52 5.35 10.03
N GLU A 399 1.82 5.10 9.91
CA GLU A 399 2.76 5.26 11.02
C GLU A 399 2.71 6.67 11.63
N VAL A 400 2.62 7.70 10.79
CA VAL A 400 2.48 9.09 11.23
C VAL A 400 1.17 9.29 12.01
N LEU A 401 0.06 8.79 11.48
CA LEU A 401 -1.26 8.92 12.13
C LEU A 401 -1.31 8.16 13.46
N VAL A 402 -0.77 6.95 13.50
CA VAL A 402 -0.67 6.12 14.71
C VAL A 402 0.27 6.76 15.73
N ALA A 403 1.38 7.35 15.31
CA ALA A 403 2.28 8.07 16.20
C ALA A 403 1.60 9.24 16.90
N LEU A 404 0.62 9.87 16.26
CA LEU A 404 -0.15 10.96 16.88
C LEU A 404 -1.19 10.48 17.88
N LYS A 405 -1.92 9.40 17.59
CA LYS A 405 -3.14 9.03 18.32
C LYS A 405 -3.18 7.58 18.83
N GLY A 406 -2.12 6.80 18.60
CA GLY A 406 -2.12 5.36 18.91
C GLY A 406 -2.78 4.53 17.82
N HIS A 407 -2.54 3.23 17.83
CA HIS A 407 -3.03 2.32 16.78
C HIS A 407 -4.55 2.08 16.85
N GLU A 408 -5.17 2.23 18.01
CA GLU A 408 -6.63 2.11 18.16
C GLU A 408 -7.38 3.20 17.37
N SER A 409 -6.73 4.36 17.11
CA SER A 409 -7.30 5.41 16.26
C SER A 409 -7.73 4.94 14.87
N ILE A 410 -7.11 3.88 14.36
CA ILE A 410 -7.50 3.23 13.11
C ILE A 410 -8.92 2.65 13.25
N THR A 411 -9.15 1.82 14.24
CA THR A 411 -10.47 1.17 14.47
C THR A 411 -11.51 2.14 14.96
N ASP A 412 -11.13 3.19 15.69
CA ASP A 412 -12.02 4.28 16.09
C ASP A 412 -12.56 5.03 14.88
N LEU A 413 -11.69 5.28 13.88
CA LEU A 413 -12.10 5.92 12.63
C LEU A 413 -13.15 5.07 11.90
N TYR A 414 -12.91 3.75 11.73
CA TYR A 414 -13.88 2.84 11.12
C TYR A 414 -15.20 2.80 11.92
N SER A 415 -15.11 2.75 13.23
CA SER A 415 -16.28 2.71 14.11
C SER A 415 -17.12 3.99 14.02
N TYR A 416 -16.46 5.15 13.85
CA TYR A 416 -17.15 6.41 13.66
C TYR A 416 -17.82 6.48 12.27
N MET A 417 -17.15 5.99 11.21
CA MET A 417 -17.75 5.88 9.89
C MET A 417 -18.97 4.95 9.87
N ALA A 418 -18.98 3.90 10.70
CA ALA A 418 -20.13 3.01 10.84
C ALA A 418 -21.41 3.70 11.32
N LEU A 419 -21.30 4.88 11.90
CA LEU A 419 -22.41 5.74 12.32
C LEU A 419 -22.91 6.68 11.21
N ASN A 420 -22.61 6.38 9.95
CA ASN A 420 -22.92 7.15 8.75
C ASN A 420 -22.16 8.48 8.63
N HIS A 421 -20.94 8.52 9.13
CA HIS A 421 -20.02 9.63 8.90
C HIS A 421 -19.09 9.34 7.72
N THR A 422 -18.73 10.39 7.00
CA THR A 422 -17.73 10.32 5.93
C THR A 422 -16.32 10.13 6.51
N PHE A 423 -15.37 9.75 5.65
CA PHE A 423 -13.96 9.66 6.07
C PHE A 423 -13.42 11.00 6.59
N GLU A 424 -13.75 12.13 5.95
CA GLU A 424 -13.34 13.46 6.39
C GLU A 424 -13.88 13.81 7.78
N GLU A 425 -15.15 13.50 8.05
CA GLU A 425 -15.76 13.74 9.37
C GLU A 425 -15.11 12.86 10.44
N ALA A 426 -14.85 11.59 10.10
CA ALA A 426 -14.18 10.66 11.00
C ALA A 426 -12.73 11.10 11.25
N PHE A 427 -12.01 11.50 10.21
CA PHE A 427 -10.64 11.98 10.32
C PHE A 427 -10.56 13.23 11.21
N LEU A 428 -11.42 14.22 10.98
CA LEU A 428 -11.49 15.42 11.80
C LEU A 428 -11.78 15.05 13.28
N LYS A 429 -12.73 14.15 13.52
CA LYS A 429 -13.09 13.71 14.87
C LYS A 429 -11.92 13.05 15.59
N ILE A 430 -11.19 12.17 14.94
CA ILE A 430 -10.12 11.37 15.57
C ILE A 430 -8.81 12.16 15.67
N TYR A 431 -8.42 12.85 14.59
CA TYR A 431 -7.11 13.50 14.49
C TYR A 431 -7.11 14.99 14.82
N GLY A 432 -8.29 15.62 14.95
CA GLY A 432 -8.46 17.00 15.41
C GLY A 432 -8.20 18.08 14.36
N ILE A 433 -7.88 17.71 13.13
CA ILE A 433 -7.77 18.61 11.96
C ILE A 433 -8.49 17.97 10.76
N SER A 434 -8.88 18.78 9.78
CA SER A 434 -9.48 18.25 8.56
C SER A 434 -8.47 17.40 7.77
N TYR A 435 -8.97 16.39 7.07
CA TYR A 435 -8.10 15.57 6.23
C TYR A 435 -7.37 16.42 5.17
N SER A 436 -8.07 17.37 4.56
CA SER A 436 -7.46 18.30 3.61
C SER A 436 -6.32 19.15 4.19
N SER A 437 -6.40 19.52 5.47
CA SER A 437 -5.32 20.20 6.19
C SER A 437 -4.16 19.27 6.56
N ALA A 438 -4.43 17.98 6.75
CA ALA A 438 -3.42 16.97 7.07
C ALA A 438 -2.58 16.59 5.85
N ILE A 439 -3.16 16.55 4.64
CA ILE A 439 -2.51 16.09 3.40
C ILE A 439 -1.12 16.71 3.20
N PRO A 440 -0.93 18.05 3.20
CA PRO A 440 0.40 18.61 2.94
C PRO A 440 1.44 18.23 4.01
N VAL A 441 1.02 18.08 5.27
CA VAL A 441 1.90 17.66 6.36
C VAL A 441 2.32 16.21 6.18
N LEU A 442 1.36 15.31 5.90
CA LEU A 442 1.61 13.90 5.65
C LEU A 442 2.50 13.69 4.42
N ALA A 443 2.18 14.38 3.32
CA ALA A 443 2.93 14.30 2.08
C ALA A 443 4.40 14.72 2.27
N LYS A 444 4.63 15.83 2.97
CA LYS A 444 5.97 16.32 3.27
C LYS A 444 6.77 15.34 4.11
N ILE A 445 6.18 14.78 5.18
CA ILE A 445 6.87 13.83 6.06
C ILE A 445 7.23 12.54 5.32
N VAL A 446 6.27 11.97 4.61
CA VAL A 446 6.49 10.71 3.89
C VAL A 446 7.53 10.87 2.79
N SER A 447 7.46 11.95 2.00
CA SER A 447 8.47 12.21 0.97
C SER A 447 9.87 12.37 1.54
N GLU A 448 10.04 13.08 2.66
CA GLU A 448 11.31 13.22 3.36
C GLU A 448 11.85 11.89 3.92
N GLN A 449 10.98 11.05 4.45
CA GLN A 449 11.38 9.70 4.91
C GLN A 449 11.89 8.85 3.76
N PHE A 450 11.29 8.94 2.57
CA PHE A 450 11.77 8.23 1.39
C PHE A 450 13.05 8.85 0.81
N ALA A 451 13.15 10.18 0.75
CA ALA A 451 14.35 10.88 0.28
C ALA A 451 15.59 10.56 1.14
N ASN A 452 15.40 10.41 2.44
CA ASN A 452 16.48 10.11 3.40
C ASN A 452 16.66 8.60 3.64
N ASN A 453 15.94 7.72 2.93
CA ASN A 453 15.99 6.26 3.09
C ASN A 453 15.68 5.78 4.53
N ARG A 454 14.73 6.41 5.22
CA ARG A 454 14.44 6.19 6.64
C ARG A 454 13.03 5.67 6.91
#